data_3bce791d49b7336016426f5e33a985a2
#
_entry.id   3bce791d49b7336016426f5e33a985a2
#
_cell.length_a   1.000
_cell.length_b   1.000
_cell.length_c   1.000
_cell.angle_alpha   90.00
_cell.angle_beta   90.00
_cell.angle_gamma   90.00
#
_symmetry.space_group_name_H-M   'P 1'
#
loop_
_entity.id
_entity.type
_entity.pdbx_description
1 polymer ?
#
loop_
_entity_poly.entity_id
_entity_poly.type
_entity_poly.pdbx_seq_one_letter_code
_entity_poly.pdbx_strand_id
1 'polypeptide(L)'
;MIRKNTIREQLQLVDEVTPEHSINKHIKMASSPFFFFRGSAALMYQDIACGLIDIPQALYTLPLTNIVGDCHTGNFGFISEEGSHGDTLIFAPNDFDDACIGNMIWDLFRFTVSLYLSQKHCQNLQENSDDLKLRQKPLVTEQQVDSAALAFFDQYLHACARSIEGTLNNQSALTEFDKEHILHKRWQKGLQRMAGGAAFLTSSTLAKELDLTKAPLRFKTNPQRFEPIPEQHKSDLMKHFSPYVDNTILDCVERLNAGTGSNNMRRYYLLVGPKQVNSDASQLNLCHIVEVKQQRRAAPLHNFPSLSPINELNAAHLTVNCQRKLST
;
A
#
# COMPACT_ATOMS: atom_id res chain seq x y z
N MET A 1 1.33 31.13 12.17
CA MET A 1 0.75 31.44 10.83
C MET A 1 1.51 30.70 9.71
N ILE A 2 2.85 30.73 9.68
CA ILE A 2 3.70 30.11 8.66
C ILE A 2 3.45 28.59 8.54
N ARG A 3 3.49 27.83 9.65
CA ARG A 3 3.32 26.35 9.63
C ARG A 3 1.98 25.89 9.03
N LYS A 4 0.88 26.59 9.36
CA LYS A 4 -0.45 26.29 8.81
C LYS A 4 -0.47 26.46 7.29
N ASN A 5 0.19 27.47 6.77
CA ASN A 5 0.28 27.69 5.33
C ASN A 5 1.10 26.60 4.64
N THR A 6 2.27 26.22 5.20
CA THR A 6 3.08 25.12 4.69
C THR A 6 2.28 23.83 4.59
N ILE A 7 1.55 23.45 5.65
CA ILE A 7 0.69 22.26 5.65
C ILE A 7 -0.35 22.34 4.53
N ARG A 8 -1.03 23.49 4.41
CA ARG A 8 -2.04 23.72 3.38
C ARG A 8 -1.46 23.58 1.97
N GLU A 9 -0.32 24.21 1.72
CA GLU A 9 0.37 24.18 0.42
C GLU A 9 0.79 22.74 0.06
N GLN A 10 1.36 21.99 1.00
CA GLN A 10 1.77 20.60 0.74
C GLN A 10 0.58 19.67 0.50
N LEU A 11 -0.54 19.85 1.20
CA LEU A 11 -1.75 19.07 0.93
C LEU A 11 -2.34 19.44 -0.43
N GLN A 12 -2.41 20.72 -0.76
CA GLN A 12 -2.91 21.18 -2.06
C GLN A 12 -2.02 20.70 -3.22
N LEU A 13 -0.70 20.70 -3.04
CA LEU A 13 0.26 20.23 -4.04
C LEU A 13 0.04 18.75 -4.41
N VAL A 14 -0.27 17.92 -3.42
CA VAL A 14 -0.43 16.48 -3.62
C VAL A 14 -1.84 16.09 -4.02
N ASP A 15 -2.85 16.76 -3.47
CA ASP A 15 -4.25 16.40 -3.62
C ASP A 15 -4.97 17.22 -4.69
N GLU A 16 -4.29 18.24 -5.26
CA GLU A 16 -4.82 19.19 -6.26
C GLU A 16 -6.07 19.95 -5.79
N VAL A 17 -6.43 19.81 -4.51
CA VAL A 17 -7.53 20.50 -3.86
C VAL A 17 -7.10 21.08 -2.52
N THR A 18 -7.70 22.20 -2.13
CA THR A 18 -7.42 22.78 -0.81
C THR A 18 -8.11 21.99 0.30
N PRO A 19 -7.57 21.98 1.53
CA PRO A 19 -8.19 21.30 2.67
C PRO A 19 -9.63 21.72 2.97
N GLU A 20 -10.01 22.91 2.57
CA GLU A 20 -11.37 23.46 2.77
C GLU A 20 -12.43 22.71 1.95
N HIS A 21 -12.05 22.03 0.87
CA HIS A 21 -12.96 21.19 0.09
C HIS A 21 -13.36 19.89 0.81
N SER A 22 -12.73 19.61 1.96
CA SER A 22 -13.11 18.50 2.86
C SER A 22 -13.33 17.15 2.17
N ILE A 23 -12.39 16.77 1.29
CA ILE A 23 -12.43 15.45 0.66
C ILE A 23 -12.30 14.34 1.73
N ASN A 24 -12.80 13.14 1.44
CA ASN A 24 -12.79 12.00 2.37
C ASN A 24 -11.39 11.72 2.96
N LYS A 25 -10.32 11.93 2.18
CA LYS A 25 -8.94 11.85 2.65
C LYS A 25 -8.68 12.82 3.80
N HIS A 26 -9.03 14.11 3.64
CA HIS A 26 -8.78 15.15 4.65
C HIS A 26 -9.59 14.89 5.93
N ILE A 27 -10.84 14.44 5.81
CA ILE A 27 -11.68 14.07 6.97
C ILE A 27 -11.01 12.93 7.75
N LYS A 28 -10.52 11.90 7.04
CA LYS A 28 -9.83 10.78 7.67
C LYS A 28 -8.51 11.22 8.33
N MET A 29 -7.73 12.07 7.66
CA MET A 29 -6.48 12.62 8.21
C MET A 29 -6.73 13.43 9.48
N ALA A 30 -7.82 14.19 9.55
CA ALA A 30 -8.18 14.98 10.73
C ALA A 30 -8.57 14.13 11.96
N SER A 31 -8.88 12.84 11.77
CA SER A 31 -9.34 11.96 12.85
C SER A 31 -8.24 11.49 13.80
N SER A 32 -6.97 11.49 13.39
CA SER A 32 -5.84 11.21 14.29
C SER A 32 -4.49 11.62 13.71
N PRO A 33 -3.47 11.88 14.55
CA PRO A 33 -2.10 12.14 14.11
C PRO A 33 -1.53 11.01 13.25
N PHE A 34 -1.86 9.76 13.53
CA PHE A 34 -1.44 8.61 12.72
C PHE A 34 -2.01 8.66 11.31
N PHE A 35 -3.31 8.96 11.14
CA PHE A 35 -3.90 9.11 9.80
C PHE A 35 -3.42 10.36 9.09
N PHE A 36 -3.17 11.45 9.82
CA PHE A 36 -2.55 12.64 9.25
C PHE A 36 -1.16 12.32 8.68
N PHE A 37 -0.31 11.66 9.46
CA PHE A 37 1.01 11.25 9.04
C PHE A 37 0.99 10.37 7.78
N ARG A 38 0.10 9.39 7.73
CA ARG A 38 -0.09 8.51 6.56
C ARG A 38 -0.51 9.25 5.29
N GLY A 39 -1.34 10.29 5.42
CA GLY A 39 -1.86 11.04 4.27
C GLY A 39 -0.99 12.19 3.81
N SER A 40 0.09 12.52 4.54
CA SER A 40 0.90 13.73 4.34
C SER A 40 2.39 13.45 4.17
N ALA A 41 2.75 12.44 3.35
CA ALA A 41 4.16 12.10 3.10
C ALA A 41 4.96 13.32 2.58
N ALA A 42 4.43 14.09 1.64
CA ALA A 42 5.09 15.27 1.08
C ALA A 42 5.44 16.33 2.14
N LEU A 43 4.63 16.46 3.20
CA LEU A 43 4.93 17.39 4.30
C LEU A 43 6.20 16.99 5.05
N MET A 44 6.43 15.69 5.28
CA MET A 44 7.68 15.22 5.91
C MET A 44 8.90 15.59 5.04
N TYR A 45 8.80 15.40 3.74
CA TYR A 45 9.89 15.76 2.82
C TYR A 45 10.13 17.27 2.75
N GLN A 46 9.06 18.06 2.81
CA GLN A 46 9.18 19.52 2.96
C GLN A 46 9.89 19.90 4.27
N ASP A 47 9.56 19.22 5.37
CA ASP A 47 10.16 19.48 6.68
C ASP A 47 11.65 19.12 6.71
N ILE A 48 12.04 18.06 6.02
CA ILE A 48 13.45 17.70 5.82
C ILE A 48 14.15 18.74 4.94
N ALA A 49 13.55 19.12 3.81
CA ALA A 49 14.15 20.08 2.87
C ALA A 49 14.37 21.46 3.47
N CYS A 50 13.51 21.92 4.37
CA CYS A 50 13.66 23.20 5.04
C CYS A 50 14.43 23.13 6.39
N GLY A 51 14.94 21.95 6.77
CA GLY A 51 15.73 21.75 7.99
C GLY A 51 14.90 21.77 9.29
N LEU A 52 13.58 21.62 9.21
CA LEU A 52 12.73 21.45 10.41
C LEU A 52 12.93 20.04 11.01
N ILE A 53 13.15 19.04 10.17
CA ILE A 53 13.63 17.72 10.55
C ILE A 53 15.11 17.67 10.18
N ASP A 54 15.96 17.63 11.18
CA ASP A 54 17.42 17.55 11.01
C ASP A 54 17.83 16.07 10.91
N ILE A 55 18.40 15.72 9.77
CA ILE A 55 18.99 14.39 9.53
C ILE A 55 20.51 14.56 9.57
N PRO A 56 21.24 13.79 10.41
CA PRO A 56 22.69 13.88 10.51
C PRO A 56 23.37 13.78 9.14
N GLN A 57 24.28 14.70 8.85
CA GLN A 57 24.95 14.81 7.55
C GLN A 57 25.61 13.49 7.10
N ALA A 58 26.15 12.71 8.05
CA ALA A 58 26.75 11.41 7.76
C ALA A 58 25.78 10.43 7.06
N LEU A 59 24.48 10.54 7.32
CA LEU A 59 23.47 9.68 6.71
C LEU A 59 23.13 10.09 5.26
N TYR A 60 23.41 11.33 4.87
CA TYR A 60 23.27 11.78 3.49
C TYR A 60 24.42 11.32 2.58
N THR A 61 25.52 10.82 3.14
CA THR A 61 26.64 10.26 2.37
C THR A 61 26.36 8.81 1.91
N LEU A 62 25.29 8.18 2.42
CA LEU A 62 24.89 6.86 1.98
C LEU A 62 24.40 6.89 0.53
N PRO A 63 24.66 5.83 -0.25
CA PRO A 63 24.19 5.74 -1.63
C PRO A 63 22.66 5.84 -1.72
N LEU A 64 22.19 6.50 -2.78
CA LEU A 64 20.78 6.49 -3.10
C LEU A 64 20.34 5.08 -3.53
N THR A 65 19.12 4.71 -3.14
CA THR A 65 18.56 3.40 -3.45
C THR A 65 17.07 3.51 -3.77
N ASN A 66 16.44 2.40 -4.14
CA ASN A 66 14.98 2.35 -4.23
C ASN A 66 14.38 2.50 -2.83
N ILE A 67 13.46 3.42 -2.68
CA ILE A 67 12.71 3.67 -1.45
C ILE A 67 11.21 3.53 -1.70
N VAL A 68 10.46 3.17 -0.68
CA VAL A 68 8.98 3.12 -0.70
C VAL A 68 8.39 4.53 -0.74
N GLY A 69 9.09 5.51 -0.14
CA GLY A 69 8.71 6.92 -0.12
C GLY A 69 7.61 7.26 0.88
N ASP A 70 6.65 6.38 1.12
CA ASP A 70 5.64 6.48 2.18
C ASP A 70 5.70 5.26 3.10
N CYS A 71 6.89 4.95 3.62
CA CYS A 71 7.14 3.79 4.46
C CYS A 71 6.55 3.99 5.86
N HIS A 72 5.48 3.28 6.18
CA HIS A 72 4.84 3.30 7.49
C HIS A 72 4.17 1.96 7.82
N THR A 73 3.88 1.70 9.10
CA THR A 73 3.34 0.41 9.59
C THR A 73 2.06 -0.05 8.90
N GLY A 74 1.28 0.85 8.31
CA GLY A 74 0.06 0.52 7.58
C GLY A 74 0.28 0.08 6.13
N ASN A 75 1.51 0.18 5.60
CA ASN A 75 1.88 -0.19 4.23
C ASN A 75 2.64 -1.51 4.18
N PHE A 76 2.44 -2.37 5.18
CA PHE A 76 2.92 -3.74 5.20
C PHE A 76 1.75 -4.70 5.36
N GLY A 77 1.76 -5.79 4.63
CA GLY A 77 0.69 -6.76 4.68
C GLY A 77 1.00 -8.06 3.98
N PHE A 78 0.02 -8.95 4.00
CA PHE A 78 0.08 -10.20 3.25
C PHE A 78 -0.40 -9.96 1.83
N ILE A 79 0.45 -10.27 0.88
CA ILE A 79 0.18 -10.18 -0.56
C ILE A 79 0.51 -11.53 -1.22
N SER A 80 -0.10 -11.82 -2.36
CA SER A 80 0.31 -12.95 -3.18
C SER A 80 1.61 -12.60 -3.88
N GLU A 81 2.56 -13.53 -3.86
CA GLU A 81 3.82 -13.38 -4.57
C GLU A 81 3.59 -13.27 -6.08
N GLU A 82 4.34 -12.38 -6.75
CA GLU A 82 4.27 -12.24 -8.21
C GLU A 82 4.77 -13.52 -8.87
N GLY A 83 3.99 -14.06 -9.83
CA GLY A 83 4.30 -15.31 -10.53
C GLY A 83 3.88 -16.59 -9.82
N SER A 84 3.36 -16.51 -8.58
CA SER A 84 2.89 -17.69 -7.83
C SER A 84 1.46 -18.13 -8.18
N HIS A 85 0.82 -17.55 -9.19
CA HIS A 85 -0.61 -17.78 -9.48
C HIS A 85 -1.55 -17.56 -8.29
N GLY A 86 -1.09 -16.84 -7.25
CA GLY A 86 -1.84 -16.51 -6.04
C GLY A 86 -1.86 -17.62 -4.98
N ASP A 87 -0.96 -18.59 -5.06
CA ASP A 87 -0.83 -19.72 -4.11
C ASP A 87 0.29 -19.54 -3.07
N THR A 88 1.14 -18.54 -3.23
CA THR A 88 2.16 -18.17 -2.25
C THR A 88 1.85 -16.82 -1.61
N LEU A 89 1.82 -16.80 -0.29
CA LEU A 89 1.52 -15.61 0.50
C LEU A 89 2.79 -15.12 1.21
N ILE A 90 3.19 -13.90 0.92
CA ILE A 90 4.36 -13.24 1.54
C ILE A 90 3.93 -12.06 2.38
N PHE A 91 4.72 -11.71 3.39
CA PHE A 91 4.57 -10.47 4.15
C PHE A 91 5.57 -9.44 3.63
N ALA A 92 5.06 -8.39 2.99
CA ALA A 92 5.88 -7.40 2.29
C ALA A 92 5.25 -6.00 2.31
N PRO A 93 5.98 -4.95 1.90
CA PRO A 93 5.38 -3.65 1.54
C PRO A 93 4.33 -3.84 0.45
N ASN A 94 3.26 -3.06 0.50
CA ASN A 94 2.11 -3.20 -0.40
C ASN A 94 1.60 -1.88 -1.01
N ASP A 95 2.30 -0.78 -0.82
CA ASP A 95 1.98 0.52 -1.42
C ASP A 95 3.27 1.22 -1.87
N PHE A 96 3.42 1.39 -3.18
CA PHE A 96 4.61 1.94 -3.83
C PHE A 96 4.31 3.24 -4.60
N ASP A 97 3.19 3.91 -4.32
CA ASP A 97 2.77 5.11 -5.04
C ASP A 97 3.78 6.27 -4.95
N ASP A 98 4.51 6.35 -3.85
CA ASP A 98 5.52 7.37 -3.58
C ASP A 98 6.96 6.85 -3.75
N ALA A 99 7.11 5.67 -4.37
CA ALA A 99 8.41 5.04 -4.54
C ALA A 99 9.27 5.79 -5.59
N CYS A 100 10.56 5.91 -5.26
CA CYS A 100 11.54 6.56 -6.14
C CYS A 100 12.98 6.14 -5.77
N ILE A 101 13.96 6.68 -6.46
CA ILE A 101 15.35 6.63 -6.02
C ILE A 101 15.58 7.76 -5.02
N GLY A 102 15.91 7.41 -3.79
CA GLY A 102 16.06 8.35 -2.69
C GLY A 102 17.00 7.87 -1.60
N ASN A 103 17.11 8.64 -0.52
CA ASN A 103 17.93 8.25 0.62
C ASN A 103 17.14 7.27 1.51
N MET A 104 17.72 6.09 1.76
CA MET A 104 17.10 5.03 2.58
C MET A 104 16.68 5.50 3.98
N ILE A 105 17.40 6.49 4.53
CA ILE A 105 17.10 6.99 5.89
C ILE A 105 15.70 7.58 6.00
N TRP A 106 15.13 8.08 4.91
CA TRP A 106 13.78 8.63 4.88
C TRP A 106 12.73 7.57 5.19
N ASP A 107 12.86 6.38 4.57
CA ASP A 107 11.97 5.25 4.85
C ASP A 107 12.15 4.74 6.28
N LEU A 108 13.39 4.58 6.74
CA LEU A 108 13.69 4.12 8.09
C LEU A 108 13.14 5.09 9.14
N PHE A 109 13.34 6.39 8.94
CA PHE A 109 12.80 7.43 9.81
C PHE A 109 11.26 7.41 9.81
N ARG A 110 10.66 7.40 8.63
CA ARG A 110 9.20 7.41 8.48
C ARG A 110 8.56 6.18 9.10
N PHE A 111 9.13 5.00 8.88
CA PHE A 111 8.67 3.77 9.51
C PHE A 111 8.74 3.85 11.04
N THR A 112 9.88 4.29 11.57
CA THR A 112 10.09 4.41 13.03
C THR A 112 9.08 5.37 13.66
N VAL A 113 8.90 6.57 13.10
CA VAL A 113 7.88 7.53 13.58
C VAL A 113 6.49 6.89 13.56
N SER A 114 6.17 6.10 12.54
CA SER A 114 4.87 5.44 12.42
C SER A 114 4.61 4.40 13.51
N LEU A 115 5.63 3.77 14.09
CA LEU A 115 5.48 2.86 15.24
C LEU A 115 4.91 3.61 16.45
N TYR A 116 5.50 4.76 16.80
CA TYR A 116 5.04 5.57 17.94
C TYR A 116 3.64 6.14 17.69
N LEU A 117 3.38 6.66 16.48
CA LEU A 117 2.06 7.20 16.15
C LEU A 117 0.98 6.12 16.13
N SER A 118 1.29 4.90 15.69
CA SER A 118 0.33 3.78 15.70
C SER A 118 0.04 3.32 17.13
N GLN A 119 1.03 3.29 18.01
CA GLN A 119 0.85 2.98 19.43
C GLN A 119 -0.09 4.01 20.08
N LYS A 120 0.18 5.31 19.91
CA LYS A 120 -0.68 6.40 20.41
C LYS A 120 -2.11 6.32 19.84
N HIS A 121 -2.23 5.98 18.55
CA HIS A 121 -3.53 5.80 17.91
C HIS A 121 -4.31 4.63 18.52
N CYS A 122 -3.69 3.48 18.76
CA CYS A 122 -4.31 2.34 19.42
C CYS A 122 -4.75 2.68 20.85
N GLN A 123 -3.93 3.41 21.60
CA GLN A 123 -4.25 3.90 22.92
C GLN A 123 -5.52 4.78 22.90
N ASN A 124 -5.54 5.79 22.03
CA ASN A 124 -6.69 6.68 21.89
C ASN A 124 -7.98 5.95 21.49
N LEU A 125 -7.87 4.97 20.58
CA LEU A 125 -9.01 4.14 20.19
C LEU A 125 -9.54 3.32 21.37
N GLN A 126 -8.67 2.80 22.21
CA GLN A 126 -9.06 2.01 23.37
C GLN A 126 -9.73 2.88 24.45
N GLU A 127 -9.16 4.03 24.74
CA GLU A 127 -9.66 4.99 25.73
C GLU A 127 -11.06 5.53 25.38
N ASN A 128 -11.31 5.74 24.08
CA ASN A 128 -12.56 6.33 23.56
C ASN A 128 -13.56 5.28 23.01
N SER A 129 -13.31 4.00 23.21
CA SER A 129 -14.19 2.93 22.72
C SER A 129 -15.24 2.55 23.75
N ASP A 130 -16.48 2.33 23.30
CA ASP A 130 -17.54 1.72 24.11
C ASP A 130 -17.46 0.18 24.11
N ASP A 131 -16.61 -0.41 23.25
CA ASP A 131 -16.40 -1.86 23.20
C ASP A 131 -15.50 -2.33 24.35
N LEU A 132 -16.09 -2.99 25.33
CA LEU A 132 -15.39 -3.57 26.49
C LEU A 132 -14.27 -4.55 26.07
N LYS A 133 -14.45 -5.30 24.99
CA LYS A 133 -13.41 -6.21 24.49
C LYS A 133 -12.19 -5.45 23.96
N LEU A 134 -12.42 -4.29 23.35
CA LEU A 134 -11.31 -3.44 22.90
C LEU A 134 -10.61 -2.81 24.10
N ARG A 135 -11.33 -2.32 25.10
CA ARG A 135 -10.76 -1.74 26.32
C ARG A 135 -9.90 -2.71 27.12
N GLN A 136 -10.18 -4.02 27.03
CA GLN A 136 -9.43 -5.05 27.75
C GLN A 136 -8.21 -5.60 26.99
N LYS A 137 -7.99 -5.18 25.75
CA LYS A 137 -6.79 -5.62 25.01
C LYS A 137 -5.53 -5.00 25.61
N PRO A 138 -4.44 -5.77 25.72
CA PRO A 138 -3.17 -5.22 26.16
C PRO A 138 -2.70 -4.15 25.15
N LEU A 139 -2.28 -3.00 25.66
CA LEU A 139 -1.63 -1.96 24.87
C LEU A 139 -0.13 -2.19 24.84
N VAL A 140 0.45 -1.85 23.71
CA VAL A 140 1.91 -1.77 23.54
C VAL A 140 2.41 -0.55 24.31
N THR A 141 3.39 -0.76 25.20
CA THR A 141 4.04 0.32 25.95
C THR A 141 5.05 1.06 25.08
N GLU A 142 5.42 2.28 25.48
CA GLU A 142 6.45 3.06 24.79
C GLU A 142 7.79 2.33 24.76
N GLN A 143 8.18 1.70 25.86
CA GLN A 143 9.39 0.87 25.94
C GLN A 143 9.37 -0.32 24.97
N GLN A 144 8.21 -0.92 24.72
CA GLN A 144 8.07 -1.97 23.72
C GLN A 144 8.20 -1.41 22.29
N VAL A 145 7.75 -0.17 22.06
CA VAL A 145 7.96 0.51 20.77
C VAL A 145 9.44 0.81 20.56
N ASP A 146 10.16 1.29 21.59
CA ASP A 146 11.61 1.50 21.54
C ASP A 146 12.34 0.20 21.18
N SER A 147 11.99 -0.89 21.85
CA SER A 147 12.57 -2.22 21.59
C SER A 147 12.27 -2.69 20.15
N ALA A 148 11.07 -2.45 19.64
CA ALA A 148 10.69 -2.80 18.28
C ALA A 148 11.45 -1.96 17.24
N ALA A 149 11.65 -0.66 17.50
CA ALA A 149 12.44 0.21 16.64
C ALA A 149 13.91 -0.23 16.57
N LEU A 150 14.52 -0.55 17.71
CA LEU A 150 15.90 -1.08 17.75
C LEU A 150 15.99 -2.41 17.00
N ALA A 151 15.08 -3.35 17.26
CA ALA A 151 15.06 -4.63 16.55
C ALA A 151 14.89 -4.47 15.03
N PHE A 152 14.09 -3.49 14.59
CA PHE A 152 13.95 -3.16 13.18
C PHE A 152 15.27 -2.70 12.57
N PHE A 153 16.02 -1.80 13.22
CA PHE A 153 17.31 -1.35 12.72
C PHE A 153 18.35 -2.47 12.71
N ASP A 154 18.40 -3.30 13.74
CA ASP A 154 19.30 -4.47 13.79
C ASP A 154 19.02 -5.44 12.64
N GLN A 155 17.74 -5.76 12.39
CA GLN A 155 17.35 -6.63 11.28
C GLN A 155 17.64 -5.99 9.91
N TYR A 156 17.44 -4.68 9.78
CA TYR A 156 17.79 -3.97 8.55
C TYR A 156 19.29 -4.06 8.25
N LEU A 157 20.15 -3.80 9.24
CA LEU A 157 21.61 -3.92 9.10
C LEU A 157 22.03 -5.37 8.79
N HIS A 158 21.39 -6.33 9.44
CA HIS A 158 21.62 -7.76 9.16
C HIS A 158 21.25 -8.14 7.73
N ALA A 159 20.10 -7.65 7.24
CA ALA A 159 19.69 -7.86 5.85
C ALA A 159 20.67 -7.23 4.85
N CYS A 160 21.19 -6.02 5.13
CA CYS A 160 22.23 -5.39 4.33
C CYS A 160 23.51 -6.25 4.27
N ALA A 161 23.98 -6.78 5.42
CA ALA A 161 25.14 -7.65 5.48
C ALA A 161 24.93 -8.93 4.64
N ARG A 162 23.78 -9.60 4.79
CA ARG A 162 23.41 -10.78 4.00
C ARG A 162 23.32 -10.49 2.50
N SER A 163 22.87 -9.30 2.13
CA SER A 163 22.84 -8.87 0.72
C SER A 163 24.24 -8.74 0.15
N ILE A 164 25.17 -8.16 0.90
CA ILE A 164 26.58 -8.05 0.52
C ILE A 164 27.23 -9.43 0.37
N GLU A 165 26.91 -10.35 1.27
CA GLU A 165 27.40 -11.73 1.25
C GLU A 165 26.75 -12.59 0.15
N GLY A 166 25.71 -12.07 -0.54
CA GLY A 166 24.95 -12.82 -1.55
C GLY A 166 24.07 -13.94 -0.98
N THR A 167 23.79 -13.91 0.32
CA THR A 167 22.96 -14.91 1.01
C THR A 167 21.49 -14.49 1.13
N LEU A 168 21.17 -13.21 0.84
CA LEU A 168 19.79 -12.72 0.73
C LEU A 168 19.31 -12.95 -0.70
N ASN A 169 18.20 -13.68 -0.84
CA ASN A 169 17.58 -13.99 -2.13
C ASN A 169 16.05 -14.11 -1.97
N ASN A 170 15.33 -14.42 -3.04
CA ASN A 170 13.86 -14.53 -3.04
C ASN A 170 13.33 -15.59 -2.06
N GLN A 171 14.09 -16.62 -1.72
CA GLN A 171 13.72 -17.61 -0.71
C GLN A 171 13.78 -17.03 0.73
N SER A 172 14.29 -15.83 0.90
CA SER A 172 14.32 -15.12 2.19
C SER A 172 13.02 -14.39 2.51
N ALA A 173 12.01 -14.44 1.62
CA ALA A 173 10.70 -13.85 1.86
C ALA A 173 10.01 -14.49 3.08
N LEU A 174 9.28 -13.68 3.84
CA LEU A 174 8.54 -14.15 5.01
C LEU A 174 7.22 -14.79 4.59
N THR A 175 7.20 -16.12 4.50
CA THR A 175 6.09 -16.95 4.03
C THR A 175 5.36 -17.70 5.13
N GLU A 176 5.98 -17.87 6.31
CA GLU A 176 5.45 -18.66 7.43
C GLU A 176 5.64 -17.94 8.76
N PHE A 177 4.73 -18.19 9.68
CA PHE A 177 4.74 -17.57 11.01
C PHE A 177 4.32 -18.59 12.08
N ASP A 178 5.14 -18.76 13.11
CA ASP A 178 4.86 -19.64 14.25
C ASP A 178 3.60 -19.21 15.02
N LYS A 179 3.01 -20.14 15.78
CA LYS A 179 1.75 -19.92 16.53
C LYS A 179 1.83 -18.74 17.51
N GLU A 180 2.98 -18.52 18.10
CA GLU A 180 3.27 -17.48 19.07
C GLU A 180 3.49 -16.11 18.40
N HIS A 181 3.75 -16.10 17.09
CA HIS A 181 4.01 -14.86 16.35
C HIS A 181 2.74 -14.02 16.20
N ILE A 182 2.86 -12.70 16.41
CA ILE A 182 1.72 -11.77 16.38
C ILE A 182 0.95 -11.76 15.04
N LEU A 183 1.62 -12.10 13.93
CA LEU A 183 1.04 -12.16 12.60
C LEU A 183 0.42 -13.51 12.25
N HIS A 184 0.64 -14.55 13.06
CA HIS A 184 0.18 -15.92 12.76
C HIS A 184 -1.31 -16.00 12.40
N LYS A 185 -2.18 -15.40 13.22
CA LYS A 185 -3.63 -15.43 12.96
C LYS A 185 -4.03 -14.70 11.66
N ARG A 186 -3.30 -13.65 11.30
CA ARG A 186 -3.54 -12.92 10.04
C ARG A 186 -3.03 -13.69 8.84
N TRP A 187 -1.88 -14.32 8.96
CA TRP A 187 -1.32 -15.23 7.97
C TRP A 187 -2.26 -16.41 7.69
N GLN A 188 -2.70 -17.13 8.73
CA GLN A 188 -3.68 -18.22 8.60
C GLN A 188 -4.96 -17.78 7.89
N LYS A 189 -5.46 -16.59 8.23
CA LYS A 189 -6.63 -16.01 7.55
C LYS A 189 -6.35 -15.65 6.09
N GLY A 190 -5.13 -15.26 5.76
CA GLY A 190 -4.65 -15.05 4.41
C GLY A 190 -4.69 -16.35 3.60
N LEU A 191 -4.08 -17.41 4.12
CA LEU A 191 -4.07 -18.75 3.50
C LEU A 191 -5.47 -19.29 3.20
N GLN A 192 -6.43 -19.08 4.11
CA GLN A 192 -7.82 -19.50 3.88
C GLN A 192 -8.51 -18.74 2.73
N ARG A 193 -8.05 -17.55 2.39
CA ARG A 193 -8.66 -16.65 1.39
C ARG A 193 -8.00 -16.67 0.03
N MET A 194 -6.80 -17.23 -0.07
CA MET A 194 -6.11 -17.37 -1.35
C MET A 194 -6.70 -18.50 -2.19
N ALA A 195 -6.28 -18.63 -3.44
CA ALA A 195 -6.73 -19.69 -4.34
C ALA A 195 -6.50 -21.07 -3.72
N GLY A 196 -7.53 -21.92 -3.73
CA GLY A 196 -7.50 -23.23 -3.06
C GLY A 196 -7.81 -23.22 -1.55
N GLY A 197 -7.86 -22.05 -0.90
CA GLY A 197 -8.19 -21.95 0.52
C GLY A 197 -9.69 -22.14 0.81
N ALA A 198 -10.00 -22.66 2.00
CA ALA A 198 -11.38 -22.99 2.40
C ALA A 198 -12.37 -21.80 2.37
N ALA A 199 -11.88 -20.57 2.55
CA ALA A 199 -12.69 -19.35 2.52
C ALA A 199 -12.54 -18.56 1.20
N PHE A 200 -11.90 -19.12 0.18
CA PHE A 200 -11.67 -18.42 -1.09
C PHE A 200 -12.96 -17.90 -1.72
N LEU A 201 -13.97 -18.77 -1.87
CA LEU A 201 -15.26 -18.45 -2.51
C LEU A 201 -16.15 -17.50 -1.70
N THR A 202 -15.87 -17.29 -0.41
CA THR A 202 -16.71 -16.47 0.48
C THR A 202 -16.03 -15.20 0.95
N SER A 203 -14.71 -15.21 1.06
CA SER A 203 -13.97 -14.18 1.78
C SER A 203 -12.74 -13.63 1.05
N SER A 204 -12.39 -14.18 -0.13
CA SER A 204 -11.37 -13.58 -1.00
C SER A 204 -11.82 -12.20 -1.50
N THR A 205 -10.87 -11.39 -1.95
CA THR A 205 -11.20 -10.13 -2.63
C THR A 205 -12.08 -10.39 -3.84
N LEU A 206 -11.73 -11.40 -4.63
CA LEU A 206 -12.46 -11.82 -5.83
C LEU A 206 -13.94 -12.13 -5.50
N ALA A 207 -14.20 -13.00 -4.52
CA ALA A 207 -15.55 -13.38 -4.10
C ALA A 207 -16.38 -12.19 -3.52
N LYS A 208 -15.70 -11.23 -2.92
CA LYS A 208 -16.36 -10.03 -2.38
C LYS A 208 -16.77 -9.04 -3.46
N GLU A 209 -15.96 -8.90 -4.50
CA GLU A 209 -16.16 -7.90 -5.53
C GLU A 209 -17.03 -8.41 -6.70
N LEU A 210 -17.08 -9.73 -6.92
CA LEU A 210 -17.83 -10.32 -8.04
C LEU A 210 -19.21 -10.80 -7.65
N ASP A 211 -20.15 -10.69 -8.60
CA ASP A 211 -21.45 -11.35 -8.55
C ASP A 211 -21.30 -12.80 -9.08
N LEU A 212 -21.15 -13.73 -8.15
CA LEU A 212 -20.94 -15.14 -8.44
C LEU A 212 -22.21 -15.85 -8.93
N THR A 213 -23.34 -15.16 -8.99
CA THR A 213 -24.62 -15.71 -9.50
C THR A 213 -24.80 -15.46 -10.99
N LYS A 214 -23.96 -14.63 -11.60
CA LYS A 214 -24.06 -14.25 -13.02
C LYS A 214 -23.08 -14.99 -13.89
N ALA A 215 -23.53 -15.35 -15.09
CA ALA A 215 -22.73 -15.84 -16.19
C ALA A 215 -22.92 -14.93 -17.42
N PRO A 216 -21.85 -14.31 -17.97
CA PRO A 216 -20.47 -14.35 -17.49
C PRO A 216 -20.29 -13.62 -16.16
N LEU A 217 -19.23 -13.95 -15.43
CA LEU A 217 -18.86 -13.29 -14.18
C LEU A 217 -18.68 -11.78 -14.40
N ARG A 218 -19.19 -10.99 -13.45
CA ARG A 218 -19.12 -9.52 -13.48
C ARG A 218 -18.89 -8.96 -12.07
N PHE A 219 -18.40 -7.73 -11.99
CA PHE A 219 -18.37 -7.00 -10.72
C PHE A 219 -19.79 -6.77 -10.19
N LYS A 220 -19.93 -6.78 -8.86
CA LYS A 220 -21.19 -6.44 -8.18
C LYS A 220 -21.58 -4.98 -8.45
N THR A 221 -22.87 -4.73 -8.55
CA THR A 221 -23.38 -3.36 -8.50
C THR A 221 -23.28 -2.86 -7.06
N ASN A 222 -22.35 -1.95 -6.81
CA ASN A 222 -22.15 -1.32 -5.50
C ASN A 222 -21.74 0.16 -5.68
N PRO A 223 -22.71 1.10 -5.66
CA PRO A 223 -22.44 2.52 -5.93
C PRO A 223 -21.47 3.21 -4.95
N GLN A 224 -21.24 2.62 -3.78
CA GLN A 224 -20.25 3.13 -2.82
C GLN A 224 -18.82 2.71 -3.16
N ARG A 225 -18.67 1.66 -3.95
CA ARG A 225 -17.38 1.07 -4.29
C ARG A 225 -17.02 1.15 -5.77
N PHE A 226 -18.03 1.05 -6.63
CA PHE A 226 -17.84 0.99 -8.07
C PHE A 226 -18.75 1.99 -8.79
N GLU A 227 -18.17 2.72 -9.73
CA GLU A 227 -18.91 3.51 -10.69
C GLU A 227 -19.01 2.72 -12.00
N PRO A 228 -20.22 2.57 -12.56
CA PRO A 228 -20.40 1.97 -13.86
C PRO A 228 -19.71 2.80 -14.95
N ILE A 229 -18.97 2.14 -15.81
CA ILE A 229 -18.33 2.79 -16.95
C ILE A 229 -19.28 2.66 -18.15
N PRO A 230 -19.53 3.75 -18.93
CA PRO A 230 -20.31 3.67 -20.18
C PRO A 230 -19.69 2.62 -21.12
N GLU A 231 -20.54 1.84 -21.80
CA GLU A 231 -20.11 0.66 -22.59
C GLU A 231 -19.03 1.00 -23.64
N GLN A 232 -19.15 2.13 -24.32
CA GLN A 232 -18.11 2.54 -25.27
C GLN A 232 -16.78 2.77 -24.58
N HIS A 233 -16.77 3.51 -23.50
CA HIS A 233 -15.54 3.79 -22.73
C HIS A 233 -14.96 2.52 -22.11
N LYS A 234 -15.83 1.62 -21.63
CA LYS A 234 -15.45 0.30 -21.12
C LYS A 234 -14.75 -0.54 -22.19
N SER A 235 -15.32 -0.59 -23.39
CA SER A 235 -14.72 -1.30 -24.54
C SER A 235 -13.35 -0.74 -24.88
N ASP A 236 -13.20 0.59 -24.89
CA ASP A 236 -11.94 1.27 -25.20
C ASP A 236 -10.88 0.98 -24.12
N LEU A 237 -11.25 1.01 -22.84
CA LEU A 237 -10.35 0.63 -21.73
C LEU A 237 -9.91 -0.83 -21.83
N MET A 238 -10.84 -1.75 -22.02
CA MET A 238 -10.53 -3.18 -22.14
C MET A 238 -9.61 -3.44 -23.34
N LYS A 239 -9.83 -2.80 -24.47
CA LYS A 239 -8.95 -2.89 -25.64
C LYS A 239 -7.57 -2.30 -25.37
N HIS A 240 -7.51 -1.15 -24.68
CA HIS A 240 -6.27 -0.47 -24.33
C HIS A 240 -5.39 -1.31 -23.39
N PHE A 241 -5.99 -1.91 -22.37
CA PHE A 241 -5.25 -2.69 -21.35
C PHE A 241 -5.09 -4.18 -21.70
N SER A 242 -5.74 -4.69 -22.72
CA SER A 242 -5.60 -6.09 -23.18
C SER A 242 -4.16 -6.54 -23.41
N PRO A 243 -3.22 -5.74 -23.94
CA PRO A 243 -1.82 -6.15 -24.11
C PRO A 243 -1.03 -6.28 -22.81
N TYR A 244 -1.56 -5.79 -21.68
CA TYR A 244 -0.86 -5.71 -20.39
C TYR A 244 -1.39 -6.72 -19.37
N VAL A 245 -2.27 -7.62 -19.77
CA VAL A 245 -2.82 -8.69 -18.92
C VAL A 245 -2.52 -10.06 -19.56
N ASP A 246 -2.44 -11.07 -18.73
CA ASP A 246 -2.08 -12.44 -19.11
C ASP A 246 -3.23 -13.24 -19.75
N ASN A 247 -4.47 -12.74 -19.64
CA ASN A 247 -5.66 -13.41 -20.16
C ASN A 247 -6.71 -12.40 -20.66
N THR A 248 -7.93 -12.84 -20.91
CA THR A 248 -9.03 -11.99 -21.38
C THR A 248 -9.59 -11.11 -20.27
N ILE A 249 -9.79 -9.83 -20.55
CA ILE A 249 -10.55 -8.94 -19.67
C ILE A 249 -12.04 -9.26 -19.85
N LEU A 250 -12.67 -9.77 -18.80
CA LEU A 250 -14.07 -10.21 -18.78
C LEU A 250 -15.02 -9.08 -18.41
N ASP A 251 -14.55 -8.16 -17.53
CA ASP A 251 -15.34 -7.03 -17.03
C ASP A 251 -14.41 -5.90 -16.54
N CYS A 252 -14.92 -4.67 -16.47
CA CYS A 252 -14.18 -3.50 -16.01
C CYS A 252 -15.10 -2.54 -15.27
N VAL A 253 -14.64 -2.00 -14.15
CA VAL A 253 -15.34 -0.98 -13.35
C VAL A 253 -14.38 0.07 -12.84
N GLU A 254 -14.86 1.29 -12.61
CA GLU A 254 -14.10 2.31 -11.89
C GLU A 254 -14.23 2.10 -10.39
N ARG A 255 -13.11 2.06 -9.67
CA ARG A 255 -13.04 1.79 -8.23
C ARG A 255 -13.04 3.10 -7.45
N LEU A 256 -14.10 3.35 -6.68
CA LEU A 256 -14.26 4.54 -5.85
C LEU A 256 -13.71 4.32 -4.43
N ASN A 257 -13.32 5.42 -3.78
CA ASN A 257 -12.99 5.47 -2.34
C ASN A 257 -11.93 4.45 -1.90
N ALA A 258 -10.96 4.12 -2.75
CA ALA A 258 -9.90 3.20 -2.42
C ALA A 258 -8.61 3.94 -2.00
N GLY A 259 -8.02 3.50 -0.88
CA GLY A 259 -6.80 4.09 -0.33
C GLY A 259 -7.04 5.38 0.46
N THR A 260 -6.01 5.84 1.19
CA THR A 260 -6.03 7.14 1.88
C THR A 260 -5.22 8.16 1.08
N GLY A 261 -4.09 7.76 0.54
CA GLY A 261 -3.18 8.64 -0.21
C GLY A 261 -3.65 8.99 -1.61
N SER A 262 -4.42 8.11 -2.26
CA SER A 262 -4.78 8.17 -3.68
C SER A 262 -6.28 8.35 -3.95
N ASN A 263 -7.00 8.96 -3.02
CA ASN A 263 -8.48 9.02 -3.08
C ASN A 263 -9.02 9.84 -4.27
N ASN A 264 -8.20 10.72 -4.87
CA ASN A 264 -8.58 11.55 -6.02
C ASN A 264 -8.06 11.03 -7.36
N MET A 265 -7.39 9.88 -7.38
CA MET A 265 -6.81 9.31 -8.59
C MET A 265 -7.74 8.27 -9.20
N ARG A 266 -7.83 8.26 -10.53
CA ARG A 266 -8.61 7.25 -11.24
C ARG A 266 -8.03 5.87 -11.01
N ARG A 267 -8.92 4.92 -10.79
CA ARG A 267 -8.59 3.55 -10.49
C ARG A 267 -9.61 2.62 -11.13
N TYR A 268 -9.13 1.68 -11.93
CA TYR A 268 -9.98 0.68 -12.58
C TYR A 268 -9.65 -0.70 -12.05
N TYR A 269 -10.67 -1.51 -11.89
CA TYR A 269 -10.54 -2.95 -11.68
C TYR A 269 -10.91 -3.66 -12.96
N LEU A 270 -9.99 -4.49 -13.46
CA LEU A 270 -10.18 -5.36 -14.60
C LEU A 270 -10.34 -6.78 -14.06
N LEU A 271 -11.45 -7.43 -14.36
CA LEU A 271 -11.60 -8.87 -14.12
C LEU A 271 -10.94 -9.60 -15.29
N VAL A 272 -9.91 -10.38 -14.99
CA VAL A 272 -9.13 -11.13 -15.98
C VAL A 272 -9.30 -12.61 -15.76
N GLY A 273 -9.49 -13.36 -16.82
CA GLY A 273 -9.66 -14.81 -16.80
C GLY A 273 -10.01 -15.41 -18.16
N PRO A 274 -10.22 -16.75 -18.25
CA PRO A 274 -10.58 -17.41 -19.50
C PRO A 274 -11.92 -16.92 -20.07
N LYS A 275 -12.03 -16.81 -21.41
CA LYS A 275 -13.24 -16.30 -22.10
C LYS A 275 -14.54 -17.02 -21.72
N GLN A 276 -14.48 -18.28 -21.34
CA GLN A 276 -15.64 -19.14 -21.07
C GLN A 276 -15.81 -19.43 -19.57
N VAL A 277 -15.39 -18.50 -18.70
CA VAL A 277 -15.63 -18.66 -17.28
C VAL A 277 -17.14 -18.55 -17.01
N ASN A 278 -17.71 -19.68 -16.66
CA ASN A 278 -19.06 -19.76 -16.09
C ASN A 278 -19.01 -19.33 -14.61
N SER A 279 -20.18 -19.12 -14.00
CA SER A 279 -20.30 -18.88 -12.54
C SER A 279 -19.90 -20.10 -11.68
N ASP A 280 -19.30 -21.12 -12.29
CA ASP A 280 -18.79 -22.28 -11.58
C ASP A 280 -17.62 -21.89 -10.68
N ALA A 281 -17.82 -22.15 -9.39
CA ALA A 281 -16.84 -21.88 -8.35
C ALA A 281 -15.45 -22.49 -8.63
N SER A 282 -15.39 -23.62 -9.34
CA SER A 282 -14.14 -24.28 -9.72
C SER A 282 -13.30 -23.45 -10.70
N GLN A 283 -13.91 -22.54 -11.44
CA GLN A 283 -13.24 -21.69 -12.43
C GLN A 283 -12.85 -20.30 -11.87
N LEU A 284 -13.34 -19.94 -10.69
CA LEU A 284 -13.02 -18.65 -10.08
C LEU A 284 -11.53 -18.53 -9.74
N ASN A 285 -10.86 -19.62 -9.43
CA ASN A 285 -9.42 -19.67 -9.19
C ASN A 285 -8.56 -19.39 -10.45
N LEU A 286 -9.17 -19.45 -11.64
CA LEU A 286 -8.52 -19.05 -12.90
C LEU A 286 -8.68 -17.54 -13.19
N CYS A 287 -9.40 -16.84 -12.35
CA CYS A 287 -9.66 -15.41 -12.49
C CYS A 287 -8.88 -14.61 -11.43
N HIS A 288 -8.50 -13.40 -11.81
CA HIS A 288 -7.93 -12.43 -10.88
C HIS A 288 -8.38 -11.02 -11.21
N ILE A 289 -8.16 -10.11 -10.28
CA ILE A 289 -8.42 -8.68 -10.47
C ILE A 289 -7.10 -7.98 -10.70
N VAL A 290 -6.97 -7.32 -11.86
CA VAL A 290 -5.88 -6.41 -12.16
C VAL A 290 -6.34 -5.00 -11.81
N GLU A 291 -5.60 -4.33 -10.95
CA GLU A 291 -5.83 -2.93 -10.63
C GLU A 291 -5.01 -2.05 -11.55
N VAL A 292 -5.70 -1.15 -12.25
CA VAL A 292 -5.09 -0.08 -13.03
C VAL A 292 -5.27 1.22 -12.28
N LYS A 293 -4.19 1.84 -11.89
CA LYS A 293 -4.19 3.03 -11.04
C LYS A 293 -3.44 4.18 -11.72
N GLN A 294 -4.06 5.36 -11.75
CA GLN A 294 -3.35 6.58 -12.13
C GLN A 294 -2.21 6.82 -11.15
N GLN A 295 -1.03 7.17 -11.66
CA GLN A 295 0.11 7.53 -10.85
C GLN A 295 0.36 9.02 -10.87
N ARG A 296 0.87 9.55 -9.77
CA ARG A 296 1.32 10.94 -9.60
C ARG A 296 2.82 10.97 -9.33
N ARG A 297 3.38 12.16 -9.32
CA ARG A 297 4.77 12.35 -8.89
C ARG A 297 4.93 11.88 -7.44
N ALA A 298 5.97 11.11 -7.17
CA ALA A 298 6.27 10.60 -5.83
C ALA A 298 6.51 11.75 -4.83
N ALA A 299 6.02 11.61 -3.61
CA ALA A 299 6.09 12.64 -2.58
C ALA A 299 7.50 13.20 -2.33
N PRO A 300 8.57 12.39 -2.28
CA PRO A 300 9.94 12.91 -2.14
C PRO A 300 10.34 13.88 -3.24
N LEU A 301 9.89 13.63 -4.46
CA LEU A 301 10.34 14.36 -5.65
C LEU A 301 9.77 15.77 -5.76
N HIS A 302 8.75 16.11 -4.97
CA HIS A 302 8.27 17.49 -4.89
C HIS A 302 9.28 18.43 -4.23
N ASN A 303 10.06 17.91 -3.29
CA ASN A 303 11.03 18.68 -2.51
C ASN A 303 12.48 18.37 -2.89
N PHE A 304 12.73 17.21 -3.49
CA PHE A 304 14.06 16.75 -3.93
C PHE A 304 14.01 16.29 -5.41
N PRO A 305 13.78 17.21 -6.36
CA PRO A 305 13.53 16.84 -7.76
C PRO A 305 14.73 16.26 -8.50
N SER A 306 15.95 16.61 -8.07
CA SER A 306 17.19 16.33 -8.82
C SER A 306 18.06 15.26 -8.16
N LEU A 307 17.48 14.33 -7.37
CA LEU A 307 18.26 13.29 -6.68
C LEU A 307 18.91 12.29 -7.63
N SER A 308 18.23 11.88 -8.68
CA SER A 308 18.69 10.87 -9.62
C SER A 308 18.05 11.08 -10.99
N PRO A 309 18.81 10.90 -12.08
CA PRO A 309 18.22 10.93 -13.44
C PRO A 309 17.10 9.90 -13.65
N ILE A 310 17.12 8.78 -12.91
CA ILE A 310 16.07 7.76 -12.97
C ILE A 310 14.72 8.33 -12.52
N ASN A 311 14.70 9.29 -11.62
CA ASN A 311 13.49 9.93 -11.12
C ASN A 311 12.80 10.83 -12.16
N GLU A 312 13.45 11.12 -13.28
CA GLU A 312 12.83 11.82 -14.43
C GLU A 312 11.96 10.89 -15.29
N LEU A 313 12.01 9.57 -15.05
CA LEU A 313 11.11 8.61 -15.69
C LEU A 313 9.67 8.85 -15.27
N ASN A 314 8.74 8.30 -16.06
CA ASN A 314 7.32 8.33 -15.72
C ASN A 314 7.07 7.71 -14.33
N ALA A 315 6.21 8.34 -13.52
CA ALA A 315 5.90 7.91 -12.16
C ALA A 315 5.45 6.44 -12.09
N ALA A 316 4.69 5.96 -13.07
CA ALA A 316 4.29 4.55 -13.13
C ALA A 316 5.48 3.60 -13.30
N HIS A 317 6.48 3.97 -14.10
CA HIS A 317 7.71 3.19 -14.22
C HIS A 317 8.51 3.12 -12.91
N LEU A 318 8.57 4.23 -12.17
CA LEU A 318 9.23 4.26 -10.87
C LEU A 318 8.53 3.31 -9.89
N THR A 319 7.21 3.40 -9.80
CA THR A 319 6.38 2.54 -8.94
C THR A 319 6.61 1.06 -9.26
N VAL A 320 6.47 0.64 -10.51
CA VAL A 320 6.65 -0.76 -10.93
C VAL A 320 8.08 -1.23 -10.71
N ASN A 321 9.08 -0.41 -11.05
CA ASN A 321 10.49 -0.77 -10.88
C ASN A 321 10.86 -0.95 -9.40
N CYS A 322 10.39 -0.06 -8.53
CA CYS A 322 10.61 -0.18 -7.09
C CYS A 322 9.87 -1.38 -6.50
N GLN A 323 8.63 -1.62 -6.89
CA GLN A 323 7.86 -2.79 -6.46
C GLN A 323 8.61 -4.08 -6.80
N ARG A 324 9.05 -4.25 -8.05
CA ARG A 324 9.80 -5.44 -8.48
C ARG A 324 11.08 -5.68 -7.69
N LYS A 325 11.72 -4.63 -7.20
CA LYS A 325 13.00 -4.73 -6.44
C LYS A 325 12.80 -4.87 -4.93
N LEU A 326 11.66 -4.47 -4.40
CA LEU A 326 11.40 -4.43 -2.95
C LEU A 326 10.44 -5.52 -2.50
N SER A 327 9.71 -6.19 -3.41
CA SER A 327 8.74 -7.24 -3.09
C SER A 327 9.05 -8.61 -3.69
N THR A 328 10.19 -8.76 -4.38
CA THR A 328 10.67 -10.05 -4.94
C THR A 328 11.89 -10.59 -4.23
#